data_7ac30f0edbce0321aea429052abb8dc5
#
_entry.id   7ac30f0edbce0321aea429052abb8dc5
#
_cell.length_a   1.000
_cell.length_b   1.000
_cell.length_c   1.000
_cell.angle_alpha   90.00
_cell.angle_beta   90.00
_cell.angle_gamma   90.00
#
_symmetry.space_group_name_H-M   'P 1'
#
loop_
_entity.id
_entity.type
_entity.pdbx_description
1 polymer ?
#
loop_
_entity_poly.entity_id
_entity_poly.type
_entity_poly.pdbx_seq_one_letter_code
_entity_poly.pdbx_strand_id
1 'polypeptide(L)'
;MASNNAIGKGNSLLFHLPGDLKRFKAITSGHTIIMGRKTLLSLPKWPLPDRRHIVLTGNHAATFPGCETVSSVKEALEKVKNEKEAFVIGGGSVYRQFYPLSGRLYLTLVHKEFEADTFFPGIYDEEWEQIFREDHHDEKNNFDYSYIDLVRKEQKSPEK
;
A
#
# COMPACT_ATOMS: atom_id res chain seq x y z
N MET A 1 3.10 8.67 0.45
CA MET A 1 3.46 9.09 1.82
C MET A 1 4.25 10.39 1.80
N ALA A 2 4.20 11.13 2.88
CA ALA A 2 4.99 12.35 3.04
C ALA A 2 6.45 12.01 3.41
N SER A 3 7.32 13.02 3.40
CA SER A 3 8.76 12.83 3.71
C SER A 3 9.02 12.38 5.15
N ASN A 4 8.08 12.62 6.06
CA ASN A 4 8.10 12.11 7.44
C ASN A 4 7.34 10.79 7.60
N ASN A 5 7.10 10.06 6.52
CA ASN A 5 6.36 8.80 6.44
C ASN A 5 4.87 8.90 6.77
N ALA A 6 4.32 10.11 6.87
CA ALA A 6 2.91 10.33 7.15
C ALA A 6 2.05 9.85 5.96
N ILE A 7 0.97 9.13 6.25
CA ILE A 7 0.06 8.60 5.22
C ILE A 7 -1.41 9.00 5.44
N GLY A 8 -1.80 9.37 6.63
CA GLY A 8 -3.19 9.72 6.90
C GLY A 8 -3.39 10.51 8.17
N LYS A 9 -4.56 11.16 8.24
CA LYS A 9 -5.05 11.87 9.42
C LYS A 9 -6.57 11.77 9.44
N GLY A 10 -7.14 11.37 10.57
CA GLY A 10 -8.60 11.25 10.73
C GLY A 10 -9.24 10.31 9.69
N ASN A 11 -8.61 9.18 9.38
CA ASN A 11 -9.04 8.21 8.37
C ASN A 11 -9.10 8.74 6.93
N SER A 12 -8.48 9.89 6.67
CA SER A 12 -8.41 10.48 5.33
C SER A 12 -6.98 10.51 4.83
N LEU A 13 -6.81 10.47 3.52
CA LEU A 13 -5.52 10.71 2.87
C LEU A 13 -5.10 12.16 3.09
N LEU A 14 -3.78 12.38 3.18
CA LEU A 14 -3.21 13.71 3.42
C LEU A 14 -3.28 14.63 2.20
N PHE A 15 -3.33 14.05 1.00
CA PHE A 15 -3.29 14.81 -0.25
C PHE A 15 -3.94 14.02 -1.36
N HIS A 16 -4.41 14.73 -2.39
CA HIS A 16 -4.97 14.13 -3.60
C HIS A 16 -4.09 14.46 -4.80
N LEU A 17 -3.58 13.42 -5.46
CA LEU A 17 -2.77 13.52 -6.67
C LEU A 17 -3.47 12.71 -7.77
N PRO A 18 -4.10 13.36 -8.78
CA PRO A 18 -4.81 12.62 -9.83
C PRO A 18 -3.94 11.61 -10.57
N GLY A 19 -2.66 11.94 -10.80
CA GLY A 19 -1.71 11.02 -11.42
C GLY A 19 -1.45 9.79 -10.58
N ASP A 20 -1.51 9.92 -9.26
CA ASP A 20 -1.32 8.81 -8.33
C ASP A 20 -2.46 7.79 -8.43
N LEU A 21 -3.70 8.24 -8.57
CA LEU A 21 -4.84 7.35 -8.77
C LEU A 21 -4.74 6.59 -10.08
N LYS A 22 -4.27 7.23 -11.15
CA LYS A 22 -4.03 6.57 -12.44
C LYS A 22 -2.95 5.51 -12.33
N ARG A 23 -1.86 5.82 -11.64
CA ARG A 23 -0.77 4.88 -11.41
C ARG A 23 -1.21 3.69 -10.57
N PHE A 24 -1.95 3.94 -9.51
CA PHE A 24 -2.53 2.90 -8.67
C PHE A 24 -3.38 1.93 -9.49
N LYS A 25 -4.27 2.47 -10.31
CA LYS A 25 -5.12 1.66 -11.20
C LYS A 25 -4.27 0.85 -12.19
N ALA A 26 -3.27 1.46 -12.81
CA ALA A 26 -2.40 0.79 -13.76
C ALA A 26 -1.62 -0.38 -13.14
N ILE A 27 -1.11 -0.19 -11.91
CA ILE A 27 -0.34 -1.21 -11.20
C ILE A 27 -1.22 -2.36 -10.72
N THR A 28 -2.40 -2.05 -10.17
CA THR A 28 -3.24 -3.03 -9.48
C THR A 28 -4.27 -3.74 -10.36
N SER A 29 -4.62 -3.20 -11.53
CA SER A 29 -5.61 -3.82 -12.42
C SER A 29 -5.20 -5.24 -12.83
N GLY A 30 -6.15 -6.17 -12.75
CA GLY A 30 -5.90 -7.60 -13.01
C GLY A 30 -5.26 -8.34 -11.85
N HIS A 31 -5.06 -7.70 -10.72
CA HIS A 31 -4.41 -8.28 -9.54
C HIS A 31 -5.32 -8.25 -8.31
N THR A 32 -4.88 -8.96 -7.27
CA THR A 32 -5.54 -8.94 -5.96
C THR A 32 -5.02 -7.77 -5.12
N ILE A 33 -5.92 -7.08 -4.46
CA ILE A 33 -5.59 -6.05 -3.48
C ILE A 33 -6.05 -6.48 -2.09
N ILE A 34 -5.19 -6.28 -1.11
CA ILE A 34 -5.40 -6.64 0.30
C ILE A 34 -5.48 -5.34 1.10
N MET A 35 -6.49 -5.22 1.94
CA MET A 35 -6.74 -3.98 2.69
C MET A 35 -7.44 -4.25 4.02
N GLY A 36 -7.39 -3.27 4.90
CA GLY A 36 -8.21 -3.26 6.10
C GLY A 36 -9.63 -2.78 5.80
N ARG A 37 -10.55 -3.04 6.71
CA ARG A 37 -11.96 -2.64 6.59
C ARG A 37 -12.13 -1.14 6.37
N LYS A 38 -11.44 -0.31 7.15
CA LYS A 38 -11.56 1.15 7.03
C LYS A 38 -11.10 1.66 5.67
N THR A 39 -10.08 1.06 5.10
CA THR A 39 -9.61 1.40 3.75
C THR A 39 -10.65 1.07 2.71
N LEU A 40 -11.27 -0.11 2.78
CA LEU A 40 -12.37 -0.48 1.88
C LEU A 40 -13.50 0.55 1.95
N LEU A 41 -13.95 0.87 3.17
CA LEU A 41 -15.06 1.80 3.38
C LEU A 41 -14.73 3.24 2.98
N SER A 42 -13.44 3.59 2.87
CA SER A 42 -13.01 4.90 2.40
C SER A 42 -13.04 5.06 0.88
N LEU A 43 -13.12 3.95 0.15
CA LEU A 43 -13.21 3.99 -1.31
C LEU A 43 -14.56 4.56 -1.73
N PRO A 44 -14.60 5.50 -2.70
CA PRO A 44 -15.87 6.06 -3.18
C PRO A 44 -16.81 4.99 -3.73
N LYS A 45 -16.26 3.94 -4.29
CA LYS A 45 -16.98 2.84 -4.92
C LYS A 45 -16.20 1.55 -4.75
N TRP A 46 -16.86 0.48 -4.32
CA TRP A 46 -16.22 -0.83 -4.21
C TRP A 46 -17.23 -1.94 -4.54
N PRO A 47 -16.78 -3.11 -5.09
CA PRO A 47 -15.40 -3.41 -5.42
C PRO A 47 -14.88 -2.59 -6.60
N LEU A 48 -13.57 -2.32 -6.62
CA LEU A 48 -12.92 -1.66 -7.75
C LEU A 48 -12.91 -2.61 -8.96
N PRO A 49 -13.10 -2.11 -10.19
CA PRO A 49 -13.15 -2.95 -11.37
C PRO A 49 -11.85 -3.74 -11.58
N ASP A 50 -11.99 -4.97 -12.10
CA ASP A 50 -10.87 -5.81 -12.53
C ASP A 50 -9.84 -6.12 -11.43
N ARG A 51 -10.29 -6.18 -10.17
CA ARG A 51 -9.44 -6.48 -9.02
C ARG A 51 -10.17 -7.34 -8.02
N ARG A 52 -9.51 -8.37 -7.54
CA ARG A 52 -9.98 -9.18 -6.43
C ARG A 52 -9.70 -8.46 -5.12
N HIS A 53 -10.69 -8.37 -4.23
CA HIS A 53 -10.56 -7.68 -2.96
C HIS A 53 -10.50 -8.67 -1.81
N ILE A 54 -9.46 -8.58 -0.99
CA ILE A 54 -9.33 -9.32 0.26
C ILE A 54 -9.29 -8.32 1.39
N VAL A 55 -10.23 -8.41 2.32
CA VAL A 55 -10.37 -7.49 3.44
C VAL A 55 -9.97 -8.18 4.74
N LEU A 56 -8.94 -7.65 5.39
CA LEU A 56 -8.49 -8.11 6.71
C LEU A 56 -9.33 -7.43 7.78
N THR A 57 -10.04 -8.21 8.58
CA THR A 57 -10.89 -7.70 9.66
C THR A 57 -10.91 -8.64 10.84
N GLY A 58 -10.94 -8.11 12.05
CA GLY A 58 -11.12 -8.90 13.27
C GLY A 58 -12.55 -9.39 13.48
N ASN A 59 -13.51 -8.88 12.72
CA ASN A 59 -14.91 -9.29 12.84
C ASN A 59 -15.21 -10.40 11.83
N HIS A 60 -15.24 -11.63 12.28
CA HIS A 60 -15.50 -12.81 11.46
C HIS A 60 -16.89 -12.83 10.81
N ALA A 61 -17.84 -12.12 11.37
CA ALA A 61 -19.21 -12.04 10.85
C ALA A 61 -19.37 -10.93 9.81
N ALA A 62 -18.38 -10.06 9.62
CA ALA A 62 -18.45 -8.97 8.66
C ALA A 62 -18.40 -9.50 7.23
N THR A 63 -19.30 -9.02 6.38
CA THR A 63 -19.33 -9.34 4.96
C THR A 63 -19.41 -8.05 4.15
N PHE A 64 -18.69 -8.05 3.03
CA PHE A 64 -18.68 -6.90 2.11
C PHE A 64 -18.94 -7.42 0.71
N PRO A 65 -20.07 -7.02 0.06
CA PRO A 65 -20.42 -7.52 -1.27
C PRO A 65 -19.28 -7.36 -2.28
N GLY A 66 -18.97 -8.44 -2.99
CA GLY A 66 -17.90 -8.46 -3.98
C GLY A 66 -16.49 -8.58 -3.40
N CYS A 67 -16.34 -8.76 -2.10
CA CYS A 67 -15.06 -8.89 -1.42
C CYS A 67 -14.97 -10.19 -0.62
N GLU A 68 -13.76 -10.69 -0.43
CA GLU A 68 -13.45 -11.81 0.46
C GLU A 68 -12.96 -11.24 1.78
N THR A 69 -13.31 -11.86 2.89
CA THR A 69 -12.81 -11.46 4.21
C THR A 69 -11.87 -12.49 4.79
N VAL A 70 -10.83 -12.01 5.45
CA VAL A 70 -9.86 -12.83 6.17
C VAL A 70 -9.64 -12.23 7.56
N SER A 71 -9.24 -13.08 8.51
CA SER A 71 -9.04 -12.66 9.90
C SER A 71 -7.57 -12.55 10.28
N SER A 72 -6.65 -12.98 9.42
CA SER A 72 -5.22 -12.96 9.70
C SER A 72 -4.39 -12.74 8.45
N VAL A 73 -3.15 -12.30 8.65
CA VAL A 73 -2.14 -12.20 7.59
C VAL A 73 -1.91 -13.56 6.94
N LYS A 74 -1.79 -14.61 7.76
CA LYS A 74 -1.59 -15.99 7.29
C LYS A 74 -2.70 -16.42 6.33
N GLU A 75 -3.95 -16.16 6.68
CA GLU A 75 -5.11 -16.48 5.84
C GLU A 75 -5.07 -15.72 4.52
N ALA A 76 -4.72 -14.43 4.56
CA ALA A 76 -4.57 -13.61 3.36
C ALA A 76 -3.49 -14.15 2.43
N LEU A 77 -2.32 -14.50 2.98
CA LEU A 77 -1.20 -15.07 2.21
C LEU A 77 -1.58 -16.41 1.57
N GLU A 78 -2.32 -17.24 2.26
CA GLU A 78 -2.79 -18.52 1.74
C GLU A 78 -3.68 -18.32 0.51
N LYS A 79 -4.55 -17.30 0.54
CA LYS A 79 -5.45 -17.00 -0.57
C LYS A 79 -4.75 -16.49 -1.82
N VAL A 80 -3.55 -15.94 -1.70
CA VAL A 80 -2.79 -15.37 -2.84
C VAL A 80 -1.54 -16.17 -3.19
N LYS A 81 -1.33 -17.32 -2.59
CA LYS A 81 -0.09 -18.11 -2.75
C LYS A 81 0.26 -18.49 -4.17
N ASN A 82 -0.73 -18.59 -5.06
CA ASN A 82 -0.53 -18.96 -6.45
C ASN A 82 -0.47 -17.74 -7.39
N GLU A 83 -0.56 -16.54 -6.87
CA GLU A 83 -0.49 -15.31 -7.65
C GLU A 83 0.95 -14.81 -7.70
N LYS A 84 1.35 -14.27 -8.86
CA LYS A 84 2.69 -13.69 -9.02
C LYS A 84 2.88 -12.48 -8.12
N GLU A 85 1.85 -11.67 -7.99
CA GLU A 85 1.91 -10.43 -7.22
C GLU A 85 0.51 -10.07 -6.72
N ALA A 86 0.44 -9.74 -5.42
CA ALA A 86 -0.74 -9.17 -4.79
C ALA A 86 -0.31 -7.90 -4.06
N PHE A 87 -1.19 -6.91 -3.97
CA PHE A 87 -0.86 -5.59 -3.46
C PHE A 87 -1.55 -5.30 -2.13
N VAL A 88 -0.80 -4.83 -1.17
CA VAL A 88 -1.32 -4.33 0.10
C VAL A 88 -1.51 -2.82 -0.03
N ILE A 89 -2.74 -2.34 0.15
CA ILE A 89 -3.10 -0.95 -0.12
C ILE A 89 -3.46 -0.12 1.12
N GLY A 90 -3.32 -0.69 2.30
CA GLY A 90 -3.48 0.03 3.55
C GLY A 90 -4.58 -0.52 4.47
N GLY A 91 -4.85 0.09 5.57
CA GLY A 91 -4.17 1.27 6.13
C GLY A 91 -2.92 0.98 6.94
N GLY A 92 -2.59 1.89 7.85
CA GLY A 92 -1.36 1.83 8.64
C GLY A 92 -1.10 0.52 9.37
N SER A 93 -2.11 -0.03 10.05
CA SER A 93 -2.01 -1.31 10.74
C SER A 93 -1.73 -2.47 9.77
N VAL A 94 -2.40 -2.47 8.63
CA VAL A 94 -2.22 -3.51 7.60
C VAL A 94 -0.84 -3.41 6.98
N TYR A 95 -0.38 -2.20 6.67
CA TYR A 95 1.00 -1.99 6.20
C TYR A 95 2.03 -2.52 7.18
N ARG A 96 1.88 -2.23 8.47
CA ARG A 96 2.83 -2.73 9.50
C ARG A 96 2.88 -4.24 9.55
N GLN A 97 1.75 -4.92 9.37
CA GLN A 97 1.68 -6.37 9.42
C GLN A 97 2.30 -7.04 8.19
N PHE A 98 2.15 -6.44 7.00
CA PHE A 98 2.65 -7.01 5.76
C PHE A 98 4.04 -6.52 5.37
N TYR A 99 4.50 -5.38 5.89
CA TYR A 99 5.79 -4.80 5.52
C TYR A 99 6.97 -5.79 5.65
N PRO A 100 7.12 -6.55 6.74
CA PRO A 100 8.22 -7.50 6.86
C PRO A 100 8.19 -8.61 5.81
N LEU A 101 7.03 -8.87 5.22
CA LEU A 101 6.81 -9.96 4.27
C LEU A 101 6.85 -9.49 2.82
N SER A 102 6.91 -8.18 2.60
CA SER A 102 6.82 -7.59 1.27
C SER A 102 8.16 -7.63 0.55
N GLY A 103 8.14 -8.02 -0.72
CA GLY A 103 9.34 -8.04 -1.57
C GLY A 103 9.52 -6.79 -2.40
N ARG A 104 8.48 -5.98 -2.56
CA ARG A 104 8.50 -4.78 -3.38
C ARG A 104 7.63 -3.69 -2.79
N LEU A 105 8.08 -2.45 -2.91
CA LEU A 105 7.31 -1.27 -2.54
C LEU A 105 7.12 -0.39 -3.76
N TYR A 106 5.87 0.02 -4.00
CA TYR A 106 5.52 1.04 -5.00
C TYR A 106 5.12 2.28 -4.24
N LEU A 107 6.02 3.25 -4.18
CA LEU A 107 5.83 4.45 -3.36
C LEU A 107 5.47 5.66 -4.19
N THR A 108 4.59 6.50 -3.67
CA THR A 108 4.45 7.89 -4.05
C THR A 108 4.94 8.71 -2.87
N LEU A 109 6.08 9.36 -3.03
CA LEU A 109 6.71 10.15 -1.98
C LEU A 109 6.51 11.63 -2.27
N VAL A 110 5.79 12.32 -1.38
CA VAL A 110 5.65 13.77 -1.43
C VAL A 110 6.77 14.39 -0.62
N HIS A 111 7.56 15.27 -1.26
CA HIS A 111 8.73 15.89 -0.65
C HIS A 111 8.36 17.04 0.27
N LYS A 112 7.52 16.74 1.25
CA LYS A 112 7.05 17.68 2.27
C LYS A 112 6.61 16.89 3.50
N GLU A 113 6.80 17.45 4.69
CA GLU A 113 6.28 16.89 5.93
C GLU A 113 4.82 17.31 6.11
N PHE A 114 4.03 16.42 6.70
CA PHE A 114 2.63 16.65 7.02
C PHE A 114 2.33 16.23 8.45
N GLU A 115 1.48 16.99 9.12
CA GLU A 115 0.89 16.56 10.38
C GLU A 115 -0.03 15.37 10.12
N ALA A 116 0.10 14.31 10.93
CA ALA A 116 -0.61 13.06 10.68
C ALA A 116 -0.78 12.28 11.98
N ASP A 117 -1.70 11.31 11.94
CA ASP A 117 -1.88 10.32 13.01
C ASP A 117 -1.52 8.91 12.55
N THR A 118 -1.28 8.71 11.25
CA THR A 118 -0.96 7.41 10.67
C THR A 118 0.29 7.51 9.82
N PHE A 119 1.23 6.58 10.06
CA PHE A 119 2.53 6.59 9.41
C PHE A 119 2.84 5.24 8.78
N PHE A 120 3.56 5.27 7.66
CA PHE A 120 4.15 4.08 7.05
C PHE A 120 5.41 3.66 7.83
N PRO A 121 5.73 2.36 7.90
CA PRO A 121 6.95 1.90 8.57
C PRO A 121 8.23 2.55 8.01
N GLY A 122 9.27 2.62 8.83
CA GLY A 122 10.56 3.13 8.38
C GLY A 122 11.14 2.29 7.24
N ILE A 123 11.63 2.96 6.21
CA ILE A 123 12.24 2.33 5.04
C ILE A 123 13.73 2.63 5.09
N TYR A 124 14.56 1.58 5.12
CA TYR A 124 16.01 1.71 5.29
C TYR A 124 16.75 1.23 4.04
N ASP A 125 17.74 2.00 3.60
CA ASP A 125 18.53 1.72 2.39
C ASP A 125 19.27 0.37 2.46
N GLU A 126 19.58 -0.11 3.67
CA GLU A 126 20.22 -1.42 3.88
C GLU A 126 19.32 -2.57 3.47
N GLU A 127 18.00 -2.37 3.51
CA GLU A 127 17.02 -3.42 3.21
C GLU A 127 16.45 -3.34 1.79
N TRP A 128 16.52 -2.17 1.16
CA TRP A 128 15.83 -1.90 -0.10
C TRP A 128 16.76 -1.34 -1.17
N GLU A 129 16.54 -1.77 -2.41
CA GLU A 129 17.22 -1.25 -3.59
C GLU A 129 16.21 -0.47 -4.44
N GLN A 130 16.54 0.77 -4.78
CA GLN A 130 15.71 1.57 -5.69
C GLN A 130 15.94 1.11 -7.14
N ILE A 131 14.86 0.68 -7.81
CA ILE A 131 14.92 0.22 -9.20
C ILE A 131 14.23 1.16 -10.17
N PHE A 132 13.46 2.13 -9.67
CA PHE A 132 12.76 3.10 -10.50
C PHE A 132 12.53 4.37 -9.70
N ARG A 133 12.66 5.51 -10.38
CA ARG A 133 12.29 6.81 -9.81
C ARG A 133 11.86 7.76 -10.91
N GLU A 134 10.76 8.47 -10.69
CA GLU A 134 10.26 9.50 -11.60
C GLU A 134 9.77 10.69 -10.77
N ASP A 135 10.36 11.85 -11.00
CA ASP A 135 10.06 13.06 -10.24
C ASP A 135 8.99 13.89 -10.95
N HIS A 136 8.08 14.45 -10.16
CA HIS A 136 6.96 15.26 -10.64
C HIS A 136 6.76 16.48 -9.76
N HIS A 137 6.07 17.47 -10.31
CA HIS A 137 5.61 18.65 -9.58
C HIS A 137 4.11 18.78 -9.73
N ASP A 138 3.40 18.99 -8.63
CA ASP A 138 1.97 19.29 -8.64
C ASP A 138 1.77 20.79 -8.47
N GLU A 139 1.34 21.48 -9.54
CA GLU A 139 1.15 22.92 -9.54
C GLU A 139 0.00 23.36 -8.63
N LYS A 140 -1.07 22.59 -8.57
CA LYS A 140 -2.26 22.92 -7.80
C LYS A 140 -1.96 22.99 -6.30
N ASN A 141 -1.23 22.04 -5.77
CA ASN A 141 -0.87 21.95 -4.36
C ASN A 141 0.53 22.50 -4.07
N ASN A 142 1.28 22.83 -5.11
CA ASN A 142 2.65 23.36 -5.04
C ASN A 142 3.59 22.49 -4.20
N PHE A 143 3.65 21.20 -4.51
CA PHE A 143 4.69 20.34 -3.95
C PHE A 143 5.25 19.37 -4.97
N ASP A 144 6.51 18.97 -4.72
CA ASP A 144 7.20 17.97 -5.51
C ASP A 144 6.88 16.59 -4.97
N TYR A 145 6.76 15.63 -5.88
CA TYR A 145 6.57 14.24 -5.49
C TYR A 145 7.30 13.32 -6.47
N SER A 146 7.56 12.10 -6.02
CA SER A 146 8.26 11.11 -6.83
C SER A 146 7.54 9.76 -6.76
N TYR A 147 7.50 9.07 -7.87
CA TYR A 147 7.19 7.65 -7.90
C TYR A 147 8.49 6.89 -7.72
N ILE A 148 8.52 5.98 -6.77
CA ILE A 148 9.73 5.22 -6.42
C ILE A 148 9.34 3.75 -6.25
N ASP A 149 10.02 2.88 -6.98
CA ASP A 149 9.87 1.44 -6.80
C ASP A 149 11.12 0.89 -6.12
N LEU A 150 10.90 0.16 -5.02
CA LEU A 150 11.96 -0.47 -4.25
C LEU A 150 11.77 -1.99 -4.28
N VAL A 151 12.87 -2.72 -4.37
CA VAL A 151 12.90 -4.18 -4.20
C VAL A 151 13.69 -4.49 -2.94
N ARG A 152 13.23 -5.49 -2.19
CA ARG A 152 13.96 -5.93 -1.01
C ARG A 152 15.27 -6.59 -1.44
N LYS A 153 16.37 -6.15 -0.81
CA LYS A 153 17.68 -6.76 -1.03
C LYS A 153 17.67 -8.20 -0.53
N GLU A 154 18.31 -9.09 -1.28
CA GLU A 154 18.47 -10.46 -0.84
C GLU A 154 19.30 -10.51 0.44
N GLN A 155 18.79 -11.20 1.44
CA GLN A 155 19.59 -11.49 2.62
C GLN A 155 20.62 -12.56 2.24
N LYS A 156 21.90 -12.23 2.43
CA LYS A 156 22.94 -13.25 2.33
C LYS A 156 22.68 -14.28 3.41
N SER A 157 22.48 -15.54 3.02
CA SER A 157 22.42 -16.62 3.99
C SER A 157 23.73 -16.61 4.79
N PRO A 158 23.65 -16.74 6.13
CA PRO A 158 24.89 -16.84 6.90
C PRO A 158 25.67 -18.07 6.39
N GLU A 159 26.93 -17.84 6.04
CA GLU A 159 27.82 -18.97 5.71
C GLU A 159 27.88 -19.91 6.90
N LYS A 160 27.54 -21.13 6.64
CA LYS A 160 27.65 -22.17 7.64
C LYS A 160 29.12 -22.51 7.90
#